data_a994c47d16f129410dd3f17fac7a7b2e
#
_entry.id   a994c47d16f129410dd3f17fac7a7b2e
#
_cell.length_a   1.000
_cell.length_b   1.000
_cell.length_c   1.000
_cell.angle_alpha   90.00
_cell.angle_beta   90.00
_cell.angle_gamma   90.00
#
_symmetry.space_group_name_H-M   'P 1'
#
loop_
_entity.id
_entity.type
_entity.pdbx_description
1 polymer ?
#
loop_
_entity_poly.entity_id
_entity_poly.type
_entity_poly.pdbx_seq_one_letter_code
_entity_poly.pdbx_strand_id
1 'polypeptide(L)'
;MQSLAMIENWPVPHAAAAVVRADGTVAGTHGPTAHRFPLASVTKPIAAYAALVAYEEGAVELDEPAGPEGSTVRHLLAHTSGLAFDEHRVMAPPGNRRLYSNAGFEVLGDHIAEATGIPFPEYVRQAVLEPLGMTATTVDGSPARDGVSTVDDLARFAAEVQAPRLLDPRTVLAAQTVVHPGLKGVLPGYGHQNPNDWGLGFEIRDSKSPHWTGAASSPATFGHFGQSGTFLWIDPAAGAACVALTDRAFGPWAAEVWPAFTDAVLAELGR
;
A
#
# COMPACT_ATOMS: atom_id res chain seq x y z
N MET A 1 14.17 -10.48 16.03
CA MET A 1 14.82 -10.63 14.71
C MET A 1 16.03 -9.69 14.68
N GLN A 2 17.22 -10.23 14.34
CA GLN A 2 18.44 -9.41 14.31
C GLN A 2 18.48 -8.47 13.10
N SER A 3 17.90 -8.89 11.99
CA SER A 3 17.80 -8.07 10.77
C SER A 3 17.12 -6.73 11.01
N LEU A 4 16.15 -6.64 11.92
CA LEU A 4 15.47 -5.40 12.21
C LEU A 4 16.38 -4.33 12.83
N ALA A 5 17.47 -4.71 13.53
CA ALA A 5 18.43 -3.76 14.07
C ALA A 5 19.20 -2.98 12.97
N MET A 6 19.15 -3.42 11.71
CA MET A 6 19.75 -2.67 10.60
C MET A 6 19.22 -1.25 10.46
N ILE A 7 17.97 -0.99 10.91
CA ILE A 7 17.39 0.34 10.84
C ILE A 7 18.11 1.38 11.72
N GLU A 8 18.89 0.95 12.72
CA GLU A 8 19.71 1.84 13.54
C GLU A 8 20.81 2.56 12.74
N ASN A 9 21.22 1.94 11.62
CA ASN A 9 22.23 2.50 10.73
C ASN A 9 21.64 3.35 9.60
N TRP A 10 20.32 3.49 9.55
CA TRP A 10 19.71 4.35 8.53
C TRP A 10 19.95 5.82 8.85
N PRO A 11 20.23 6.65 7.84
CA PRO A 11 20.53 8.07 8.06
C PRO A 11 19.22 8.88 8.26
N VAL A 12 18.45 8.51 9.29
CA VAL A 12 17.15 9.12 9.62
C VAL A 12 17.11 9.46 11.13
N PRO A 13 16.34 10.48 11.54
CA PRO A 13 16.20 10.80 12.96
C PRO A 13 15.53 9.67 13.75
N HIS A 14 14.42 9.13 13.19
CA HIS A 14 13.71 8.01 13.80
C HIS A 14 13.37 6.96 12.74
N ALA A 15 13.51 5.69 13.12
CA ALA A 15 13.05 4.55 12.35
C ALA A 15 12.42 3.51 13.27
N ALA A 16 11.35 2.90 12.82
CA ALA A 16 10.74 1.76 13.50
C ALA A 16 10.29 0.72 12.46
N ALA A 17 10.39 -0.56 12.83
CA ALA A 17 10.00 -1.65 11.94
C ALA A 17 9.36 -2.81 12.69
N ALA A 18 8.53 -3.58 11.99
CA ALA A 18 7.95 -4.84 12.44
C ALA A 18 7.91 -5.87 11.32
N VAL A 19 8.03 -7.13 11.68
CA VAL A 19 7.76 -8.28 10.81
C VAL A 19 6.57 -9.05 11.39
N VAL A 20 5.60 -9.35 10.52
CA VAL A 20 4.35 -10.04 10.84
C VAL A 20 4.26 -11.32 10.03
N ARG A 21 4.00 -12.46 10.66
CA ARG A 21 3.81 -13.76 10.01
C ARG A 21 2.41 -13.88 9.40
N ALA A 22 2.24 -14.85 8.50
CA ALA A 22 0.96 -15.11 7.84
C ALA A 22 -0.19 -15.45 8.82
N ASP A 23 0.11 -15.96 10.00
CA ASP A 23 -0.87 -16.21 11.06
C ASP A 23 -1.25 -14.95 11.86
N GLY A 24 -0.72 -13.78 11.49
CA GLY A 24 -0.93 -12.50 12.17
C GLY A 24 -0.02 -12.26 13.37
N THR A 25 0.85 -13.20 13.73
CA THR A 25 1.77 -13.01 14.86
C THR A 25 2.93 -12.09 14.49
N VAL A 26 3.30 -11.19 15.41
CA VAL A 26 4.47 -10.33 15.26
C VAL A 26 5.74 -11.13 15.55
N ALA A 27 6.57 -11.36 14.52
CA ALA A 27 7.81 -12.11 14.63
C ALA A 27 8.94 -11.30 15.31
N GLY A 28 8.86 -9.98 15.23
CA GLY A 28 9.78 -9.06 15.89
C GLY A 28 9.49 -7.61 15.56
N THR A 29 9.98 -6.73 16.42
CA THR A 29 9.89 -5.29 16.26
C THR A 29 11.22 -4.64 16.59
N HIS A 30 11.46 -3.43 16.08
CA HIS A 30 12.62 -2.62 16.43
C HIS A 30 12.29 -1.13 16.32
N GLY A 31 12.91 -0.30 17.18
CA GLY A 31 12.68 1.14 17.24
C GLY A 31 11.39 1.53 18.00
N PRO A 32 11.00 2.80 17.92
CA PRO A 32 9.83 3.33 18.65
C PRO A 32 8.53 2.99 17.92
N THR A 33 8.00 1.77 18.08
CA THR A 33 6.86 1.24 17.29
C THR A 33 5.56 1.99 17.51
N ALA A 34 5.39 2.69 18.64
CA ALA A 34 4.22 3.53 18.95
C ALA A 34 4.39 5.00 18.47
N HIS A 35 5.54 5.37 17.90
CA HIS A 35 5.73 6.71 17.34
C HIS A 35 4.89 6.87 16.07
N ARG A 36 4.24 8.03 15.93
CA ARG A 36 3.39 8.34 14.77
C ARG A 36 4.23 8.93 13.66
N PHE A 37 4.17 8.29 12.49
CA PHE A 37 4.88 8.71 11.28
C PHE A 37 3.88 9.09 10.19
N PRO A 38 4.18 10.11 9.36
CA PRO A 38 3.42 10.35 8.14
C PRO A 38 3.65 9.20 7.15
N LEU A 39 2.58 8.66 6.61
CA LEU A 39 2.63 7.50 5.73
C LEU A 39 2.96 7.84 4.28
N ALA A 40 2.65 9.05 3.84
CA ALA A 40 2.60 9.39 2.42
C ALA A 40 1.80 8.30 1.65
N SER A 41 2.33 7.74 0.58
CA SER A 41 1.58 6.80 -0.27
C SER A 41 1.29 5.42 0.37
N VAL A 42 1.85 5.10 1.53
CA VAL A 42 1.40 3.92 2.31
C VAL A 42 -0.04 4.11 2.84
N THR A 43 -0.61 5.30 2.72
CA THR A 43 -2.04 5.57 2.92
C THR A 43 -2.92 4.82 1.92
N LYS A 44 -2.47 4.67 0.66
CA LYS A 44 -3.28 4.07 -0.42
C LYS A 44 -3.74 2.64 -0.15
N PRO A 45 -2.94 1.70 0.36
CA PRO A 45 -3.41 0.40 0.80
C PRO A 45 -4.57 0.46 1.79
N ILE A 46 -4.52 1.37 2.77
CA ILE A 46 -5.60 1.53 3.76
C ILE A 46 -6.86 2.09 3.08
N ALA A 47 -6.71 3.11 2.23
CA ALA A 47 -7.82 3.69 1.46
C ALA A 47 -8.43 2.68 0.49
N ALA A 48 -7.61 1.87 -0.18
CA ALA A 48 -8.08 0.80 -1.05
C ALA A 48 -8.83 -0.28 -0.25
N TYR A 49 -8.36 -0.61 0.94
CA TYR A 49 -9.03 -1.57 1.81
C TYR A 49 -10.42 -1.08 2.23
N ALA A 50 -10.55 0.22 2.54
CA ALA A 50 -11.86 0.84 2.79
C ALA A 50 -12.78 0.78 1.55
N ALA A 51 -12.24 1.00 0.35
CA ALA A 51 -13.01 0.84 -0.88
C ALA A 51 -13.50 -0.61 -1.10
N LEU A 52 -12.70 -1.60 -0.71
CA LEU A 52 -13.09 -3.01 -0.77
C LEU A 52 -14.13 -3.37 0.30
N VAL A 53 -14.13 -2.71 1.46
CA VAL A 53 -15.22 -2.82 2.44
C VAL A 53 -16.52 -2.26 1.84
N ALA A 54 -16.47 -1.05 1.22
CA ALA A 54 -17.64 -0.46 0.56
C ALA A 54 -18.19 -1.37 -0.57
N TYR A 55 -17.30 -2.06 -1.27
CA TYR A 55 -17.69 -3.06 -2.27
C TYR A 55 -18.41 -4.25 -1.64
N GLU A 56 -17.91 -4.84 -0.55
CA GLU A 56 -18.58 -5.97 0.13
C GLU A 56 -19.88 -5.58 0.82
N GLU A 57 -19.98 -4.33 1.27
CA GLU A 57 -21.23 -3.75 1.79
C GLU A 57 -22.27 -3.48 0.69
N GLY A 58 -21.87 -3.56 -0.59
CA GLY A 58 -22.73 -3.27 -1.73
C GLY A 58 -23.00 -1.76 -1.91
N ALA A 59 -22.19 -0.90 -1.31
CA ALA A 59 -22.27 0.54 -1.49
C ALA A 59 -21.69 0.98 -2.84
N VAL A 60 -20.67 0.25 -3.34
CA VAL A 60 -20.04 0.47 -4.64
C VAL A 60 -19.80 -0.85 -5.36
N GLU A 61 -19.76 -0.81 -6.71
CA GLU A 61 -19.34 -1.94 -7.53
C GLU A 61 -17.96 -1.64 -8.17
N LEU A 62 -17.08 -2.66 -8.24
CA LEU A 62 -15.73 -2.45 -8.80
C LEU A 62 -15.75 -1.97 -10.26
N ASP A 63 -16.74 -2.37 -11.02
CA ASP A 63 -16.86 -2.06 -12.45
C ASP A 63 -17.90 -0.96 -12.75
N GLU A 64 -18.46 -0.31 -11.72
CA GLU A 64 -19.30 0.87 -11.94
C GLU A 64 -18.49 2.08 -12.38
N PRO A 65 -19.10 3.03 -13.12
CA PRO A 65 -18.43 4.24 -13.57
C PRO A 65 -17.95 5.11 -12.40
N ALA A 66 -16.66 5.47 -12.41
CA ALA A 66 -16.06 6.38 -11.44
C ALA A 66 -14.87 7.12 -12.06
N GLY A 67 -14.81 8.44 -11.88
CA GLY A 67 -13.78 9.32 -12.44
C GLY A 67 -13.98 9.67 -13.91
N PRO A 68 -12.92 9.69 -14.75
CA PRO A 68 -13.04 10.04 -16.16
C PRO A 68 -13.99 9.13 -16.95
N GLU A 69 -14.52 9.63 -18.06
CA GLU A 69 -15.37 8.85 -18.94
C GLU A 69 -14.74 7.50 -19.32
N GLY A 70 -15.47 6.41 -19.10
CA GLY A 70 -15.02 5.02 -19.31
C GLY A 70 -14.14 4.47 -18.18
N SER A 71 -13.83 5.25 -17.14
CA SER A 71 -13.15 4.76 -15.95
C SER A 71 -14.15 4.14 -14.97
N THR A 72 -13.65 3.24 -14.12
CA THR A 72 -14.41 2.55 -13.06
C THR A 72 -13.66 2.61 -11.73
N VAL A 73 -14.29 2.21 -10.64
CA VAL A 73 -13.64 2.05 -9.32
C VAL A 73 -12.38 1.18 -9.44
N ARG A 74 -12.45 0.07 -10.19
CA ARG A 74 -11.30 -0.82 -10.46
C ARG A 74 -10.15 -0.08 -11.15
N HIS A 75 -10.44 0.80 -12.10
CA HIS A 75 -9.42 1.58 -12.79
C HIS A 75 -8.72 2.57 -11.84
N LEU A 76 -9.47 3.20 -10.92
CA LEU A 76 -8.90 4.10 -9.92
C LEU A 76 -7.97 3.35 -8.97
N LEU A 77 -8.43 2.23 -8.39
CA LEU A 77 -7.64 1.38 -7.49
C LEU A 77 -6.36 0.85 -8.14
N ALA A 78 -6.39 0.54 -9.43
CA ALA A 78 -5.26 -0.05 -10.14
C ALA A 78 -4.39 0.97 -10.90
N HIS A 79 -4.59 2.27 -10.69
CA HIS A 79 -3.86 3.33 -11.40
C HIS A 79 -3.96 3.25 -12.94
N THR A 80 -5.14 2.89 -13.44
CA THR A 80 -5.42 2.76 -14.88
C THR A 80 -6.56 3.65 -15.34
N SER A 81 -7.02 4.59 -14.52
CA SER A 81 -8.08 5.54 -14.87
C SER A 81 -7.68 6.56 -15.94
N GLY A 82 -6.39 6.71 -16.19
CA GLY A 82 -5.87 7.70 -17.13
C GLY A 82 -5.63 9.09 -16.53
N LEU A 83 -5.91 9.31 -15.25
CA LEU A 83 -5.67 10.57 -14.56
C LEU A 83 -4.17 10.86 -14.39
N ALA A 84 -3.82 12.14 -14.44
CA ALA A 84 -2.48 12.63 -14.11
C ALA A 84 -2.13 12.39 -12.63
N PHE A 85 -0.86 12.61 -12.28
CA PHE A 85 -0.34 12.32 -10.95
C PHE A 85 -1.09 13.04 -9.82
N ASP A 86 -1.17 14.38 -9.88
CA ASP A 86 -1.80 15.24 -8.86
C ASP A 86 -2.92 16.16 -9.44
N GLU A 87 -3.34 15.91 -10.67
CA GLU A 87 -4.33 16.75 -11.35
C GLU A 87 -5.48 15.89 -11.90
N HIS A 88 -6.71 16.43 -11.88
CA HIS A 88 -7.88 15.79 -12.49
C HIS A 88 -7.85 15.84 -14.04
N ARG A 89 -6.66 15.94 -14.63
CA ARG A 89 -6.44 15.98 -16.07
C ARG A 89 -6.26 14.57 -16.63
N VAL A 90 -7.02 14.23 -17.66
CA VAL A 90 -6.92 12.93 -18.35
C VAL A 90 -5.70 12.94 -19.27
N MET A 91 -4.80 11.98 -19.09
CA MET A 91 -3.56 11.80 -19.85
C MET A 91 -3.62 10.66 -20.86
N ALA A 92 -4.53 9.71 -20.65
CA ALA A 92 -4.75 8.56 -21.53
C ALA A 92 -6.16 8.00 -21.30
N PRO A 93 -6.73 7.25 -22.27
CA PRO A 93 -7.94 6.49 -22.02
C PRO A 93 -7.76 5.49 -20.87
N PRO A 94 -8.83 5.20 -20.10
CA PRO A 94 -8.80 4.16 -19.08
C PRO A 94 -8.33 2.80 -19.63
N GLY A 95 -7.56 2.06 -18.84
CA GLY A 95 -7.02 0.75 -19.23
C GLY A 95 -5.85 0.77 -20.21
N ASN A 96 -5.44 1.94 -20.75
CA ASN A 96 -4.38 2.04 -21.75
C ASN A 96 -2.97 2.02 -21.17
N ARG A 97 -2.78 2.62 -20.01
CA ARG A 97 -1.48 2.76 -19.32
C ARG A 97 -1.63 2.63 -17.82
N ARG A 98 -0.54 2.24 -17.15
CA ARG A 98 -0.42 2.37 -15.72
C ARG A 98 0.13 3.75 -15.39
N LEU A 99 -0.76 4.66 -15.03
CA LEU A 99 -0.43 6.04 -14.63
C LEU A 99 -0.67 6.18 -13.13
N TYR A 100 0.39 6.06 -12.34
CA TYR A 100 0.31 6.25 -10.89
C TYR A 100 -0.28 7.63 -10.59
N SER A 101 -1.38 7.68 -9.83
CA SER A 101 -2.19 8.89 -9.65
C SER A 101 -2.68 9.05 -8.21
N ASN A 102 -2.30 10.16 -7.58
CA ASN A 102 -2.93 10.63 -6.34
C ASN A 102 -4.35 11.14 -6.62
N ALA A 103 -4.53 11.91 -7.69
CA ALA A 103 -5.84 12.40 -8.11
C ALA A 103 -6.85 11.25 -8.31
N GLY A 104 -6.39 10.08 -8.80
CA GLY A 104 -7.25 8.90 -8.90
C GLY A 104 -7.76 8.40 -7.55
N PHE A 105 -6.93 8.44 -6.52
CA PHE A 105 -7.35 8.07 -5.16
C PHE A 105 -8.22 9.14 -4.49
N GLU A 106 -8.01 10.43 -4.82
CA GLU A 106 -8.90 11.50 -4.37
C GLU A 106 -10.31 11.32 -4.96
N VAL A 107 -10.39 11.06 -6.28
CA VAL A 107 -11.67 10.72 -6.94
C VAL A 107 -12.31 9.46 -6.35
N LEU A 108 -11.52 8.43 -6.00
CA LEU A 108 -12.02 7.23 -5.33
C LEU A 108 -12.63 7.56 -3.97
N GLY A 109 -11.96 8.39 -3.17
CA GLY A 109 -12.46 8.81 -1.86
C GLY A 109 -13.76 9.61 -1.96
N ASP A 110 -13.84 10.55 -2.91
CA ASP A 110 -15.04 11.32 -3.16
C ASP A 110 -16.22 10.42 -3.61
N HIS A 111 -15.93 9.46 -4.50
CA HIS A 111 -16.93 8.50 -4.99
C HIS A 111 -17.50 7.63 -3.85
N ILE A 112 -16.65 7.12 -2.95
CA ILE A 112 -17.09 6.35 -1.79
C ILE A 112 -17.91 7.23 -0.83
N ALA A 113 -17.47 8.46 -0.60
CA ALA A 113 -18.21 9.39 0.26
C ALA A 113 -19.60 9.72 -0.30
N GLU A 114 -19.73 9.87 -1.62
CA GLU A 114 -21.02 10.07 -2.28
C GLU A 114 -21.90 8.82 -2.16
N ALA A 115 -21.37 7.64 -2.44
CA ALA A 115 -22.11 6.38 -2.41
C ALA A 115 -22.60 6.01 -1.00
N THR A 116 -21.78 6.26 0.02
CA THR A 116 -22.10 5.90 1.42
C THR A 116 -22.82 7.01 2.19
N GLY A 117 -22.73 8.25 1.72
CA GLY A 117 -23.19 9.44 2.47
C GLY A 117 -22.32 9.78 3.68
N ILE A 118 -21.13 9.15 3.82
CA ILE A 118 -20.20 9.33 4.93
C ILE A 118 -18.92 9.98 4.39
N PRO A 119 -18.41 11.08 4.95
CA PRO A 119 -17.12 11.65 4.54
C PRO A 119 -16.01 10.59 4.57
N PHE A 120 -15.15 10.53 3.54
CA PHE A 120 -14.18 9.44 3.38
C PHE A 120 -13.27 9.21 4.60
N PRO A 121 -12.73 10.25 5.28
CA PRO A 121 -11.95 10.04 6.50
C PRO A 121 -12.72 9.30 7.60
N GLU A 122 -13.99 9.64 7.77
CA GLU A 122 -14.88 9.00 8.73
C GLU A 122 -15.21 7.56 8.30
N TYR A 123 -15.43 7.35 6.99
CA TYR A 123 -15.67 6.01 6.45
C TYR A 123 -14.47 5.09 6.69
N VAL A 124 -13.23 5.55 6.38
CA VAL A 124 -12.00 4.78 6.66
C VAL A 124 -11.89 4.43 8.15
N ARG A 125 -12.19 5.41 9.01
CA ARG A 125 -12.14 5.19 10.46
C ARG A 125 -13.09 4.08 10.90
N GLN A 126 -14.35 4.11 10.46
CA GLN A 126 -15.38 3.13 10.83
C GLN A 126 -15.17 1.78 10.14
N ALA A 127 -14.84 1.78 8.85
CA ALA A 127 -14.76 0.60 8.03
C ALA A 127 -13.45 -0.20 8.24
N VAL A 128 -12.35 0.45 8.61
CA VAL A 128 -11.03 -0.20 8.68
C VAL A 128 -10.35 0.02 10.03
N LEU A 129 -10.17 1.28 10.45
CA LEU A 129 -9.28 1.56 11.58
C LEU A 129 -9.84 1.05 12.91
N GLU A 130 -11.11 1.29 13.19
CA GLU A 130 -11.75 0.81 14.42
C GLU A 130 -11.86 -0.72 14.49
N PRO A 131 -12.36 -1.42 13.45
CA PRO A 131 -12.43 -2.88 13.46
C PRO A 131 -11.07 -3.55 13.65
N LEU A 132 -10.00 -2.96 13.12
CA LEU A 132 -8.64 -3.49 13.26
C LEU A 132 -7.92 -3.00 14.52
N GLY A 133 -8.55 -2.12 15.32
CA GLY A 133 -7.94 -1.55 16.53
C GLY A 133 -6.75 -0.63 16.23
N MET A 134 -6.73 0.04 15.07
CA MET A 134 -5.67 0.96 14.65
C MET A 134 -5.90 2.36 15.23
N THR A 135 -5.87 2.45 16.55
CA THR A 135 -6.31 3.64 17.30
C THR A 135 -5.35 4.84 17.22
N ALA A 136 -4.13 4.62 16.79
CA ALA A 136 -3.13 5.67 16.58
C ALA A 136 -3.01 6.10 15.11
N THR A 137 -3.88 5.56 14.22
CA THR A 137 -3.90 5.87 12.80
C THR A 137 -5.00 6.86 12.46
N THR A 138 -4.69 7.81 11.59
CA THR A 138 -5.67 8.75 11.01
C THR A 138 -5.45 8.92 9.52
N VAL A 139 -6.53 9.23 8.77
CA VAL A 139 -6.50 9.62 7.36
C VAL A 139 -7.40 10.85 7.23
N ASP A 140 -6.92 12.01 7.73
CA ASP A 140 -7.75 13.21 7.88
C ASP A 140 -7.79 14.11 6.63
N GLY A 141 -6.98 13.79 5.62
CA GLY A 141 -6.85 14.55 4.37
C GLY A 141 -7.03 13.66 3.14
N SER A 142 -6.12 13.79 2.18
CA SER A 142 -6.14 13.02 0.94
C SER A 142 -6.00 11.52 1.19
N PRO A 143 -6.90 10.67 0.65
CA PRO A 143 -6.78 9.21 0.70
C PRO A 143 -5.52 8.69 -0.01
N ALA A 144 -4.87 9.53 -0.79
CA ALA A 144 -3.66 9.19 -1.51
C ALA A 144 -2.39 9.26 -0.65
N ARG A 145 -2.35 10.09 0.43
CA ARG A 145 -1.07 10.45 1.06
C ARG A 145 -1.10 10.98 2.49
N ASP A 146 -2.25 11.39 3.01
CA ASP A 146 -2.30 12.14 4.28
C ASP A 146 -2.58 11.26 5.51
N GLY A 147 -2.29 9.96 5.39
CA GLY A 147 -2.30 9.04 6.52
C GLY A 147 -1.15 9.30 7.48
N VAL A 148 -1.44 9.16 8.77
CA VAL A 148 -0.46 9.12 9.85
C VAL A 148 -0.71 7.85 10.65
N SER A 149 0.34 7.08 10.94
CA SER A 149 0.19 5.80 11.64
C SER A 149 1.41 5.45 12.48
N THR A 150 1.34 4.34 13.16
CA THR A 150 2.43 3.71 13.92
C THR A 150 2.79 2.36 13.31
N VAL A 151 3.97 1.83 13.63
CA VAL A 151 4.35 0.46 13.25
C VAL A 151 3.41 -0.56 13.88
N ASP A 152 2.97 -0.34 15.12
CA ASP A 152 2.03 -1.23 15.82
C ASP A 152 0.69 -1.32 15.09
N ASP A 153 0.14 -0.22 14.59
CA ASP A 153 -1.11 -0.23 13.85
C ASP A 153 -0.96 -0.82 12.45
N LEU A 154 0.12 -0.47 11.73
CA LEU A 154 0.36 -1.08 10.41
C LEU A 154 0.69 -2.58 10.51
N ALA A 155 1.22 -3.06 11.63
CA ALA A 155 1.36 -4.50 11.87
C ALA A 155 0.00 -5.20 11.98
N ARG A 156 -1.02 -4.55 12.60
CA ARG A 156 -2.40 -5.04 12.60
C ARG A 156 -3.00 -5.08 11.19
N PHE A 157 -2.79 -4.03 10.41
CA PHE A 157 -3.22 -3.99 9.02
C PHE A 157 -2.52 -5.07 8.18
N ALA A 158 -1.21 -5.25 8.35
CA ALA A 158 -0.46 -6.32 7.68
C ALA A 158 -0.94 -7.72 8.06
N ALA A 159 -1.33 -7.94 9.33
CA ALA A 159 -1.94 -9.19 9.78
C ALA A 159 -3.29 -9.43 9.10
N GLU A 160 -4.14 -8.40 9.02
CA GLU A 160 -5.42 -8.47 8.33
C GLU A 160 -5.27 -8.81 6.85
N VAL A 161 -4.35 -8.16 6.13
CA VAL A 161 -4.12 -8.43 4.70
C VAL A 161 -3.61 -9.86 4.45
N GLN A 162 -2.89 -10.47 5.40
CA GLN A 162 -2.39 -11.85 5.28
C GLN A 162 -3.44 -12.89 5.71
N ALA A 163 -4.24 -12.58 6.71
CA ALA A 163 -5.25 -13.48 7.28
C ALA A 163 -6.56 -12.70 7.50
N PRO A 164 -7.28 -12.37 6.43
CA PRO A 164 -8.41 -11.45 6.46
C PRO A 164 -9.57 -11.96 7.31
N ARG A 165 -10.12 -11.04 8.11
CA ARG A 165 -11.31 -11.26 8.96
C ARG A 165 -12.37 -10.20 8.71
N LEU A 166 -11.95 -9.02 8.25
CA LEU A 166 -12.83 -7.90 7.92
C LEU A 166 -13.41 -8.06 6.51
N LEU A 167 -12.60 -8.56 5.57
CA LEU A 167 -13.01 -8.84 4.19
C LEU A 167 -13.05 -10.35 3.92
N ASP A 168 -13.84 -10.75 2.93
CA ASP A 168 -13.77 -12.11 2.38
C ASP A 168 -12.35 -12.38 1.83
N PRO A 169 -11.75 -13.53 2.13
CA PRO A 169 -10.42 -13.88 1.60
C PRO A 169 -10.32 -13.79 0.08
N ARG A 170 -11.42 -13.99 -0.66
CA ARG A 170 -11.45 -13.86 -2.14
C ARG A 170 -11.31 -12.42 -2.58
N THR A 171 -11.87 -11.47 -1.85
CA THR A 171 -11.73 -10.03 -2.11
C THR A 171 -10.28 -9.58 -1.90
N VAL A 172 -9.66 -10.02 -0.80
CA VAL A 172 -8.24 -9.72 -0.53
C VAL A 172 -7.33 -10.39 -1.56
N LEU A 173 -7.62 -11.62 -1.99
CA LEU A 173 -6.88 -12.29 -3.07
C LEU A 173 -7.01 -11.53 -4.40
N ALA A 174 -8.19 -11.02 -4.73
CA ALA A 174 -8.39 -10.19 -5.91
C ALA A 174 -7.56 -8.89 -5.85
N ALA A 175 -7.42 -8.28 -4.66
CA ALA A 175 -6.59 -7.11 -4.45
C ALA A 175 -5.08 -7.37 -4.65
N GLN A 176 -4.63 -8.60 -4.42
CA GLN A 176 -3.25 -9.05 -4.61
C GLN A 176 -2.98 -9.59 -6.03
N THR A 177 -4.02 -9.68 -6.86
CA THR A 177 -3.92 -10.20 -8.22
C THR A 177 -3.77 -9.04 -9.21
N VAL A 178 -2.96 -9.26 -10.26
CA VAL A 178 -2.71 -8.23 -11.27
C VAL A 178 -4.00 -7.83 -11.97
N VAL A 179 -4.31 -6.53 -11.91
CA VAL A 179 -5.42 -5.90 -12.63
C VAL A 179 -4.89 -5.28 -13.90
N HIS A 180 -5.53 -5.53 -15.04
CA HIS A 180 -5.07 -5.09 -16.36
C HIS A 180 -3.59 -5.45 -16.63
N PRO A 181 -3.28 -6.75 -16.83
CA PRO A 181 -1.90 -7.22 -16.96
C PRO A 181 -1.20 -6.68 -18.21
N GLY A 182 0.14 -6.62 -18.16
CA GLY A 182 0.98 -6.22 -19.26
C GLY A 182 1.06 -4.73 -19.54
N LEU A 183 0.46 -3.88 -18.70
CA LEU A 183 0.56 -2.43 -18.84
C LEU A 183 1.92 -1.93 -18.35
N LYS A 184 2.57 -1.15 -19.20
CA LYS A 184 3.78 -0.41 -18.84
C LYS A 184 3.45 0.87 -18.08
N GLY A 185 4.38 1.32 -17.24
CA GLY A 185 4.23 2.57 -16.51
C GLY A 185 5.52 3.00 -15.84
N VAL A 186 5.43 4.05 -15.03
CA VAL A 186 6.52 4.53 -14.19
C VAL A 186 6.26 4.11 -12.75
N LEU A 187 7.24 3.43 -12.14
CA LEU A 187 7.28 3.26 -10.70
C LEU A 187 8.02 4.46 -10.11
N PRO A 188 7.35 5.31 -9.30
CA PRO A 188 7.97 6.50 -8.75
C PRO A 188 9.31 6.19 -8.07
N GLY A 189 10.36 6.95 -8.39
CA GLY A 189 11.71 6.72 -7.86
C GLY A 189 12.51 5.58 -8.50
N TYR A 190 11.87 4.69 -9.27
CA TYR A 190 12.49 3.49 -9.87
C TYR A 190 12.37 3.44 -11.40
N GLY A 191 11.75 4.47 -12.02
CA GLY A 191 11.71 4.63 -13.46
C GLY A 191 10.68 3.76 -14.18
N HIS A 192 10.89 3.58 -15.47
CA HIS A 192 9.98 2.80 -16.33
C HIS A 192 10.04 1.32 -16.02
N GLN A 193 8.86 0.70 -15.89
CA GLN A 193 8.67 -0.73 -15.73
C GLN A 193 7.78 -1.28 -16.87
N ASN A 194 8.10 -2.48 -17.34
CA ASN A 194 7.35 -3.17 -18.39
C ASN A 194 7.37 -4.70 -18.15
N PRO A 195 6.33 -5.28 -17.58
CA PRO A 195 5.10 -4.63 -17.08
C PRO A 195 5.33 -3.82 -15.79
N ASN A 196 4.36 -2.96 -15.46
CA ASN A 196 4.24 -2.28 -14.17
C ASN A 196 2.98 -2.78 -13.47
N ASP A 197 3.05 -3.96 -12.90
CA ASP A 197 1.90 -4.68 -12.38
C ASP A 197 1.42 -4.14 -11.02
N TRP A 198 0.09 -4.06 -10.91
CA TRP A 198 -0.64 -3.59 -9.73
C TRP A 198 -1.91 -4.40 -9.56
N GLY A 199 -2.27 -4.62 -8.30
CA GLY A 199 -3.58 -5.08 -7.89
C GLY A 199 -4.52 -3.91 -7.56
N LEU A 200 -5.49 -4.15 -6.67
CA LEU A 200 -6.42 -3.11 -6.20
C LEU A 200 -5.79 -2.36 -5.02
N GLY A 201 -5.09 -1.27 -5.30
CA GLY A 201 -4.43 -0.42 -4.31
C GLY A 201 -3.05 -0.88 -3.85
N PHE A 202 -2.56 -2.01 -4.35
CA PHE A 202 -1.25 -2.55 -4.04
C PHE A 202 -0.36 -2.62 -5.28
N GLU A 203 0.87 -2.18 -5.15
CA GLU A 203 1.91 -2.45 -6.13
C GLU A 203 2.33 -3.91 -6.01
N ILE A 204 2.47 -4.61 -7.14
CA ILE A 204 2.95 -5.99 -7.21
C ILE A 204 4.36 -5.98 -7.79
N ARG A 205 5.31 -6.63 -7.08
CA ARG A 205 6.72 -6.64 -7.48
C ARG A 205 6.94 -7.25 -8.86
N ASP A 206 6.40 -8.43 -9.10
CA ASP A 206 6.65 -9.22 -10.29
C ASP A 206 8.15 -9.26 -10.66
N SER A 207 8.48 -8.95 -11.90
CA SER A 207 9.84 -8.91 -12.46
C SER A 207 10.49 -7.52 -12.46
N LYS A 208 9.89 -6.53 -11.77
CA LYS A 208 10.38 -5.16 -11.76
C LYS A 208 11.82 -5.05 -11.25
N SER A 209 12.63 -4.28 -11.98
CA SER A 209 14.03 -4.00 -11.65
C SER A 209 14.46 -2.67 -12.27
N PRO A 210 14.99 -1.71 -11.47
CA PRO A 210 15.16 -1.78 -10.02
C PRO A 210 13.83 -1.74 -9.26
N HIS A 211 13.84 -2.17 -7.98
CA HIS A 211 12.67 -2.21 -7.13
C HIS A 211 13.03 -1.81 -5.68
N TRP A 212 12.04 -1.36 -4.91
CA TRP A 212 12.23 -0.93 -3.51
C TRP A 212 12.34 -2.11 -2.52
N THR A 213 11.90 -3.31 -2.88
CA THR A 213 12.18 -4.54 -2.13
C THR A 213 13.47 -5.20 -2.62
N GLY A 214 13.99 -6.16 -1.86
CA GLY A 214 15.23 -6.87 -2.19
C GLY A 214 15.09 -7.91 -3.30
N ALA A 215 16.21 -8.46 -3.71
CA ALA A 215 16.27 -9.48 -4.76
C ALA A 215 15.71 -10.84 -4.30
N ALA A 216 15.73 -11.11 -2.99
CA ALA A 216 15.17 -12.33 -2.41
C ALA A 216 13.63 -12.31 -2.32
N SER A 217 13.00 -11.14 -2.50
CA SER A 217 11.55 -11.02 -2.53
C SER A 217 10.94 -11.81 -3.68
N SER A 218 9.84 -12.53 -3.41
CA SER A 218 9.16 -13.29 -4.45
C SER A 218 8.51 -12.37 -5.50
N PRO A 219 8.26 -12.84 -6.74
CA PRO A 219 7.48 -12.08 -7.70
C PRO A 219 6.06 -11.73 -7.21
N ALA A 220 5.51 -12.54 -6.29
CA ALA A 220 4.20 -12.31 -5.70
C ALA A 220 4.21 -11.28 -4.55
N THR A 221 5.38 -10.75 -4.17
CA THR A 221 5.48 -9.69 -3.16
C THR A 221 4.66 -8.48 -3.63
N PHE A 222 3.84 -7.95 -2.74
CA PHE A 222 3.02 -6.78 -3.00
C PHE A 222 3.05 -5.82 -1.81
N GLY A 223 2.63 -4.59 -2.03
CA GLY A 223 2.59 -3.59 -0.98
C GLY A 223 2.65 -2.16 -1.52
N HIS A 224 3.24 -1.27 -0.76
CA HIS A 224 3.45 0.11 -1.17
C HIS A 224 4.59 0.76 -0.39
N PHE A 225 5.27 1.72 -1.01
CA PHE A 225 6.16 2.62 -0.29
C PHE A 225 5.67 4.08 -0.36
N GLY A 226 6.13 4.90 0.56
CA GLY A 226 5.74 6.30 0.70
C GLY A 226 6.90 7.27 0.57
N GLN A 227 6.61 8.45 0.02
CA GLN A 227 7.57 9.52 -0.13
C GLN A 227 8.12 10.04 1.22
N SER A 228 7.47 9.73 2.33
CA SER A 228 7.94 10.00 3.69
C SER A 228 9.02 9.03 4.20
N GLY A 229 9.50 8.11 3.35
CA GLY A 229 10.52 7.12 3.75
C GLY A 229 9.92 5.92 4.49
N THR A 230 8.76 5.49 4.07
CA THR A 230 7.95 4.44 4.70
C THR A 230 7.64 3.33 3.72
N PHE A 231 7.44 2.11 4.19
CA PHE A 231 6.92 1.03 3.36
C PHE A 231 6.16 -0.03 4.17
N LEU A 232 5.30 -0.71 3.46
CA LEU A 232 4.66 -1.98 3.84
C LEU A 232 4.81 -2.94 2.67
N TRP A 233 5.45 -4.09 2.87
CA TRP A 233 5.39 -5.20 1.91
C TRP A 233 4.85 -6.48 2.56
N ILE A 234 4.18 -7.28 1.74
CA ILE A 234 3.73 -8.62 2.05
C ILE A 234 4.32 -9.57 1.01
N ASP A 235 4.98 -10.63 1.44
CA ASP A 235 5.46 -11.71 0.57
C ASP A 235 4.72 -13.01 0.91
N PRO A 236 3.73 -13.41 0.09
CA PRO A 236 2.95 -14.63 0.33
C PRO A 236 3.80 -15.90 0.31
N ALA A 237 4.88 -15.90 -0.48
CA ALA A 237 5.76 -17.06 -0.56
C ALA A 237 6.67 -17.19 0.68
N ALA A 238 6.97 -16.08 1.35
CA ALA A 238 7.66 -16.07 2.65
C ALA A 238 6.69 -16.27 3.82
N GLY A 239 5.38 -16.11 3.59
CA GLY A 239 4.38 -16.10 4.65
C GLY A 239 4.63 -14.99 5.68
N ALA A 240 5.03 -13.81 5.20
CA ALA A 240 5.41 -12.72 6.06
C ALA A 240 5.14 -11.34 5.42
N ALA A 241 4.98 -10.35 6.28
CA ALA A 241 4.93 -8.94 5.93
C ALA A 241 5.98 -8.17 6.74
N CYS A 242 6.43 -7.04 6.21
CA CYS A 242 7.29 -6.11 6.92
C CYS A 242 6.79 -4.69 6.75
N VAL A 243 6.78 -3.96 7.84
CA VAL A 243 6.53 -2.54 7.93
C VAL A 243 7.81 -1.84 8.35
N ALA A 244 8.17 -0.75 7.70
CA ALA A 244 9.18 0.16 8.20
C ALA A 244 8.75 1.61 7.98
N LEU A 245 8.83 2.41 9.02
CA LEU A 245 8.42 3.81 9.04
C LEU A 245 9.59 4.67 9.50
N THR A 246 9.78 5.80 8.81
CA THR A 246 10.79 6.80 9.17
C THR A 246 10.21 8.22 9.06
N ASP A 247 10.96 9.19 9.56
CA ASP A 247 10.66 10.62 9.45
C ASP A 247 11.60 11.37 8.49
N ARG A 248 12.23 10.63 7.57
CA ARG A 248 13.03 11.21 6.48
C ARG A 248 12.43 10.88 5.12
N ALA A 249 12.25 11.89 4.27
CA ALA A 249 11.73 11.68 2.92
C ALA A 249 12.55 10.62 2.15
N PHE A 250 11.83 9.81 1.35
CA PHE A 250 12.41 8.87 0.39
C PHE A 250 13.42 9.57 -0.53
N GLY A 251 14.49 8.89 -0.82
CA GLY A 251 15.55 9.37 -1.69
C GLY A 251 16.63 8.31 -1.90
N PRO A 252 17.82 8.70 -2.40
CA PRO A 252 18.90 7.75 -2.66
C PRO A 252 19.25 6.86 -1.47
N TRP A 253 19.20 7.38 -0.26
CA TRP A 253 19.46 6.62 0.96
C TRP A 253 18.53 5.41 1.10
N ALA A 254 17.23 5.60 0.86
CA ALA A 254 16.23 4.54 0.96
C ALA A 254 16.42 3.49 -0.15
N ALA A 255 16.64 3.94 -1.38
CA ALA A 255 16.90 3.06 -2.52
C ALA A 255 18.16 2.19 -2.31
N GLU A 256 19.13 2.66 -1.51
CA GLU A 256 20.34 1.91 -1.17
C GLU A 256 20.07 0.89 -0.05
N VAL A 257 19.40 1.28 1.05
CA VAL A 257 19.34 0.44 2.25
C VAL A 257 18.13 -0.49 2.29
N TRP A 258 17.01 -0.16 1.66
CA TRP A 258 15.78 -0.96 1.75
C TRP A 258 15.89 -2.34 1.11
N PRO A 259 16.50 -2.52 -0.10
CA PRO A 259 16.66 -3.85 -0.67
C PRO A 259 17.49 -4.78 0.21
N ALA A 260 18.62 -4.32 0.73
CA ALA A 260 19.48 -5.11 1.61
C ALA A 260 18.78 -5.46 2.95
N PHE A 261 18.01 -4.52 3.50
CA PHE A 261 17.20 -4.77 4.70
C PHE A 261 16.12 -5.83 4.43
N THR A 262 15.39 -5.74 3.32
CA THR A 262 14.37 -6.72 2.94
C THR A 262 14.98 -8.11 2.77
N ASP A 263 16.13 -8.23 2.08
CA ASP A 263 16.83 -9.50 1.88
C ASP A 263 17.30 -10.10 3.22
N ALA A 264 17.79 -9.27 4.15
CA ALA A 264 18.19 -9.72 5.48
C ALA A 264 16.99 -10.23 6.31
N VAL A 265 15.84 -9.56 6.22
CA VAL A 265 14.60 -10.01 6.87
C VAL A 265 14.16 -11.36 6.31
N LEU A 266 14.14 -11.51 4.99
CA LEU A 266 13.75 -12.76 4.31
C LEU A 266 14.71 -13.91 4.64
N ALA A 267 16.02 -13.64 4.65
CA ALA A 267 17.03 -14.64 5.02
C ALA A 267 16.86 -15.12 6.47
N GLU A 268 16.54 -14.22 7.42
CA GLU A 268 16.29 -14.60 8.81
C GLU A 268 14.98 -15.41 8.97
N LEU A 269 14.03 -15.25 8.04
CA LEU A 269 12.81 -16.06 7.95
C LEU A 269 13.02 -17.43 7.29
N GLY A 270 14.22 -17.71 6.80
CA GLY A 270 14.59 -18.99 6.17
C GLY A 270 14.34 -19.04 4.65
N ARG A 271 14.39 -17.88 4.00
CA ARG A 271 14.25 -17.71 2.54
C ARG A 271 15.58 -17.42 1.86
#